data_4bda524efbd5f09a69f9f293339a528d
#
_entry.id   4bda524efbd5f09a69f9f293339a528d
#
_cell.length_a   1.000
_cell.length_b   1.000
_cell.length_c   1.000
_cell.angle_alpha   90.00
_cell.angle_beta   90.00
_cell.angle_gamma   90.00
#
_symmetry.space_group_name_H-M   'P 1'
#
loop_
_entity.id
_entity.type
_entity.pdbx_description
1 polymer ?
#
loop_
_entity_poly.entity_id
_entity_poly.type
_entity_poly.pdbx_seq_one_letter_code
_entity_poly.pdbx_strand_id
1 'polypeptide(L)'
;MSQNNNNIRINFSKTKSRFDYPDFLEIQLKSFVEFFQLGTTPEERKHEGLFQVFLENFPITDTRNNFVLEFLDYYVDPPRYSIEECLDRGLTFSVPLKAKLKLYCTDPEHEDFDTVVQDVYLGTIPYMTPRGTFVINGAERVVVSQLHRSPGVFFGQSIHPNGTKLYSARIIP
;
A
#
# COMPACT_ATOMS: atom_id res chain seq x y z
N MET A 1 2.98 44.02 -47.85
CA MET A 1 2.18 42.80 -47.72
C MET A 1 3.12 41.70 -47.24
N SER A 2 3.13 41.45 -45.97
CA SER A 2 4.01 40.48 -45.34
C SER A 2 3.25 39.13 -45.28
N GLN A 3 3.70 38.16 -46.08
CA GLN A 3 3.16 36.81 -46.01
C GLN A 3 3.75 36.10 -44.79
N ASN A 4 2.94 35.93 -43.76
CA ASN A 4 3.22 35.05 -42.67
C ASN A 4 3.17 33.59 -43.18
N ASN A 5 4.32 33.06 -43.55
CA ASN A 5 4.51 31.64 -43.74
C ASN A 5 4.49 30.97 -42.35
N ASN A 6 3.30 30.69 -41.86
CA ASN A 6 3.13 29.73 -40.77
C ASN A 6 3.58 28.37 -41.28
N ASN A 7 4.80 27.98 -40.97
CA ASN A 7 5.28 26.61 -41.14
C ASN A 7 4.45 25.71 -40.23
N ILE A 8 3.27 25.32 -40.69
CA ILE A 8 2.44 24.34 -40.01
C ILE A 8 3.17 22.98 -40.16
N ARG A 9 3.72 22.52 -39.07
CA ARG A 9 4.32 21.19 -39.02
C ARG A 9 3.23 20.13 -39.25
N ILE A 10 3.22 19.54 -40.45
CA ILE A 10 2.25 18.50 -40.79
C ILE A 10 2.70 17.20 -40.17
N ASN A 11 1.84 16.64 -39.33
CA ASN A 11 2.05 15.34 -38.76
C ASN A 11 1.46 14.27 -39.72
N PHE A 12 2.32 13.47 -40.29
CA PHE A 12 1.94 12.39 -41.21
C PHE A 12 1.54 11.09 -40.49
N SER A 13 1.70 11.02 -39.18
CA SER A 13 1.26 9.89 -38.38
C SER A 13 -0.25 9.96 -38.16
N LYS A 14 -1.01 9.29 -39.03
CA LYS A 14 -2.46 9.15 -38.88
C LYS A 14 -2.89 8.00 -37.98
N THR A 15 -1.94 7.29 -37.39
CA THR A 15 -2.23 6.18 -36.48
C THR A 15 -2.74 6.75 -35.17
N LYS A 16 -4.00 6.52 -34.87
CA LYS A 16 -4.51 6.76 -33.53
C LYS A 16 -3.82 5.80 -32.58
N SER A 17 -3.14 6.31 -31.58
CA SER A 17 -2.64 5.48 -30.49
C SER A 17 -3.83 4.72 -29.90
N ARG A 18 -3.75 3.39 -29.87
CA ARG A 18 -4.78 2.54 -29.24
C ARG A 18 -4.59 2.46 -27.73
N PHE A 19 -3.41 2.83 -27.27
CA PHE A 19 -3.03 2.79 -25.86
C PHE A 19 -2.32 4.10 -25.53
N ASP A 20 -2.65 4.65 -24.37
CA ASP A 20 -1.90 5.74 -23.80
C ASP A 20 -0.53 5.22 -23.34
N TYR A 21 0.50 6.06 -23.43
CA TYR A 21 1.81 5.70 -22.91
C TYR A 21 1.71 5.55 -21.39
N PRO A 22 2.14 4.41 -20.81
CA PRO A 22 2.14 4.24 -19.37
C PRO A 22 3.10 5.23 -18.73
N ASP A 23 2.69 5.80 -17.60
CA ASP A 23 3.61 6.54 -16.74
C ASP A 23 4.54 5.53 -16.05
N PHE A 24 5.86 5.69 -16.23
CA PHE A 24 6.85 4.79 -15.62
C PHE A 24 6.86 4.83 -14.08
N LEU A 25 6.32 5.90 -13.48
CA LEU A 25 6.18 6.05 -12.04
C LEU A 25 4.83 5.52 -11.51
N GLU A 26 3.90 5.20 -12.39
CA GLU A 26 2.54 4.78 -12.00
C GLU A 26 2.55 3.57 -11.07
N ILE A 27 3.41 2.58 -11.34
CA ILE A 27 3.51 1.35 -10.53
C ILE A 27 3.83 1.71 -9.07
N GLN A 28 4.78 2.63 -8.86
CA GLN A 28 5.20 3.05 -7.52
C GLN A 28 4.07 3.84 -6.83
N LEU A 29 3.58 4.88 -7.48
CA LEU A 29 2.57 5.78 -6.92
C LEU A 29 1.24 5.08 -6.67
N LYS A 30 0.78 4.28 -7.63
CA LYS A 30 -0.50 3.57 -7.53
C LYS A 30 -0.49 2.54 -6.41
N SER A 31 0.56 1.72 -6.31
CA SER A 31 0.67 0.73 -5.24
C SER A 31 0.69 1.36 -3.85
N PHE A 32 1.30 2.55 -3.71
CA PHE A 32 1.33 3.27 -2.45
C PHE A 32 -0.04 3.87 -2.07
N VAL A 33 -0.74 4.42 -3.06
CA VAL A 33 -2.11 4.93 -2.87
C VAL A 33 -3.07 3.79 -2.51
N GLU A 34 -2.96 2.65 -3.18
CA GLU A 34 -3.76 1.44 -2.89
C GLU A 34 -3.44 0.86 -1.50
N PHE A 35 -2.18 0.93 -1.07
CA PHE A 35 -1.79 0.48 0.26
C PHE A 35 -2.42 1.32 1.37
N PHE A 36 -2.37 2.65 1.25
CA PHE A 36 -2.86 3.55 2.30
C PHE A 36 -4.35 3.88 2.21
N GLN A 37 -4.93 3.95 1.03
CA GLN A 37 -6.33 4.29 0.78
C GLN A 37 -6.84 5.51 1.59
N LEU A 38 -6.00 6.54 1.77
CA LEU A 38 -6.30 7.69 2.64
C LEU A 38 -7.43 8.60 2.13
N GLY A 39 -7.68 8.61 0.83
CA GLY A 39 -8.73 9.44 0.22
C GLY A 39 -10.12 8.80 0.19
N THR A 40 -10.27 7.61 0.79
CA THR A 40 -11.47 6.80 0.71
C THR A 40 -12.12 6.70 2.10
N THR A 41 -13.44 6.76 2.16
CA THR A 41 -14.17 6.56 3.43
C THR A 41 -14.01 5.12 3.91
N PRO A 42 -14.08 4.83 5.22
CA PRO A 42 -13.91 3.49 5.76
C PRO A 42 -14.82 2.44 5.12
N GLU A 43 -16.05 2.83 4.74
CA GLU A 43 -17.05 1.96 4.12
C GLU A 43 -16.74 1.60 2.66
N GLU A 44 -16.00 2.47 1.96
CA GLU A 44 -15.63 2.30 0.55
C GLU A 44 -14.22 1.72 0.37
N ARG A 45 -13.45 1.58 1.47
CA ARG A 45 -12.10 1.01 1.40
C ARG A 45 -12.14 -0.44 1.00
N LYS A 46 -11.24 -0.81 0.12
CA LYS A 46 -11.04 -2.21 -0.26
C LYS A 46 -10.34 -2.95 0.87
N HIS A 47 -10.67 -4.23 1.05
CA HIS A 47 -10.01 -5.12 2.00
C HIS A 47 -8.61 -5.53 1.50
N GLU A 48 -7.73 -4.53 1.36
CA GLU A 48 -6.37 -4.66 0.84
C GLU A 48 -5.43 -3.72 1.61
N GLY A 49 -4.13 -3.99 1.55
CA GLY A 49 -3.10 -3.13 2.12
C GLY A 49 -3.19 -2.94 3.64
N LEU A 50 -3.04 -1.71 4.10
CA LEU A 50 -3.03 -1.39 5.53
C LEU A 50 -4.39 -1.63 6.20
N PHE A 51 -5.49 -1.39 5.50
CA PHE A 51 -6.83 -1.60 6.03
C PHE A 51 -7.08 -3.08 6.36
N GLN A 52 -6.66 -3.99 5.50
CA GLN A 52 -6.78 -5.43 5.75
C GLN A 52 -6.02 -5.85 7.02
N VAL A 53 -4.82 -5.32 7.23
CA VAL A 53 -4.03 -5.63 8.44
C VAL A 53 -4.78 -5.24 9.71
N PHE A 54 -5.46 -4.09 9.71
CA PHE A 54 -6.30 -3.70 10.84
C PHE A 54 -7.49 -4.65 11.02
N LEU A 55 -8.18 -5.01 9.95
CA LEU A 55 -9.34 -5.92 10.03
C LEU A 55 -8.96 -7.32 10.52
N GLU A 56 -7.77 -7.81 10.18
CA GLU A 56 -7.28 -9.11 10.63
C GLU A 56 -6.89 -9.14 12.12
N ASN A 57 -6.46 -7.99 12.65
CA ASN A 57 -6.02 -7.90 14.05
C ASN A 57 -7.13 -7.45 15.00
N PHE A 58 -8.18 -6.82 14.50
CA PHE A 58 -9.30 -6.34 15.31
C PHE A 58 -10.59 -7.12 14.97
N PRO A 59 -11.51 -7.24 15.92
CA PRO A 59 -11.49 -6.74 17.29
C PRO A 59 -10.56 -7.53 18.22
N ILE A 60 -9.99 -6.84 19.19
CA ILE A 60 -9.22 -7.46 20.27
C ILE A 60 -10.13 -7.60 21.49
N THR A 61 -10.24 -8.83 21.98
CA THR A 61 -11.06 -9.14 23.17
C THR A 61 -10.20 -9.56 24.33
N ASP A 62 -10.64 -9.24 25.52
CA ASP A 62 -10.01 -9.73 26.76
C ASP A 62 -10.23 -11.25 26.91
N THR A 63 -9.37 -11.90 27.70
CA THR A 63 -9.45 -13.33 28.01
C THR A 63 -10.78 -13.75 28.66
N ARG A 64 -11.48 -12.82 29.29
CA ARG A 64 -12.82 -13.01 29.88
C ARG A 64 -13.96 -12.55 28.97
N ASN A 65 -13.66 -12.01 27.77
CA ASN A 65 -14.60 -11.40 26.84
C ASN A 65 -15.44 -10.25 27.42
N ASN A 66 -14.97 -9.59 28.48
CA ASN A 66 -15.68 -8.49 29.11
C ASN A 66 -15.43 -7.16 28.36
N PHE A 67 -14.24 -6.97 27.82
CA PHE A 67 -13.85 -5.76 27.09
C PHE A 67 -13.53 -6.08 25.65
N VAL A 68 -14.03 -5.23 24.75
CA VAL A 68 -13.77 -5.34 23.31
C VAL A 68 -13.18 -4.02 22.82
N LEU A 69 -12.02 -4.12 22.17
CA LEU A 69 -11.38 -3.02 21.47
C LEU A 69 -11.65 -3.18 19.97
N GLU A 70 -12.44 -2.28 19.42
CA GLU A 70 -12.87 -2.27 18.03
C GLU A 70 -12.12 -1.20 17.25
N PHE A 71 -11.72 -1.53 16.04
CA PHE A 71 -11.12 -0.59 15.10
C PHE A 71 -12.23 0.10 14.29
N LEU A 72 -12.20 1.43 14.21
CA LEU A 72 -13.16 2.22 13.44
C LEU A 72 -12.56 2.76 12.15
N ASP A 73 -11.39 3.42 12.24
CA ASP A 73 -10.73 4.07 11.11
C ASP A 73 -9.25 4.31 11.40
N TYR A 74 -8.49 4.63 10.37
CA TYR A 74 -7.12 5.14 10.51
C TYR A 74 -6.93 6.36 9.62
N TYR A 75 -6.00 7.21 10.01
CA TYR A 75 -5.59 8.38 9.27
C TYR A 75 -4.14 8.75 9.59
N VAL A 76 -3.58 9.60 8.76
CA VAL A 76 -2.23 10.12 8.95
C VAL A 76 -2.28 11.62 9.16
N ASP A 77 -1.45 12.11 10.07
CA ASP A 77 -1.22 13.55 10.22
C ASP A 77 -0.22 14.04 9.18
N PRO A 78 -0.19 15.35 8.90
CA PRO A 78 0.82 15.94 8.05
C PRO A 78 2.25 15.61 8.53
N PRO A 79 3.20 15.45 7.61
CA PRO A 79 4.60 15.21 7.96
C PRO A 79 5.17 16.37 8.77
N ARG A 80 6.01 16.05 9.76
CA ARG A 80 6.62 17.04 10.64
C ARG A 80 7.67 17.90 9.94
N TYR A 81 8.37 17.32 8.97
CA TYR A 81 9.44 17.95 8.22
C TYR A 81 9.14 17.88 6.72
N SER A 82 9.59 18.88 5.97
CA SER A 82 9.51 18.84 4.51
C SER A 82 10.51 17.84 3.93
N ILE A 83 10.33 17.49 2.65
CA ILE A 83 11.24 16.59 1.94
C ILE A 83 12.66 17.19 1.91
N GLU A 84 12.78 18.50 1.63
CA GLU A 84 14.04 19.21 1.59
C GLU A 84 14.77 19.21 2.94
N GLU A 85 14.03 19.48 4.02
CA GLU A 85 14.60 19.42 5.37
C GLU A 85 15.07 18.01 5.74
N CYS A 86 14.36 16.97 5.30
CA CYS A 86 14.77 15.59 5.55
C CYS A 86 16.06 15.24 4.81
N LEU A 87 16.24 15.73 3.57
CA LEU A 87 17.46 15.53 2.79
C LEU A 87 18.66 16.24 3.43
N ASP A 88 18.48 17.52 3.82
CA ASP A 88 19.54 18.34 4.36
C ASP A 88 20.00 17.89 5.76
N ARG A 89 19.04 17.45 6.58
CA ARG A 89 19.30 17.05 7.98
C ARG A 89 19.55 15.56 8.17
N GLY A 90 19.49 14.75 7.12
CA GLY A 90 19.64 13.31 7.23
C GLY A 90 18.48 12.62 7.95
N LEU A 91 17.25 13.14 7.82
CA LEU A 91 16.05 12.61 8.45
C LEU A 91 15.26 11.72 7.50
N THR A 92 14.30 10.98 8.06
CA THR A 92 13.34 10.19 7.28
C THR A 92 12.07 10.97 7.08
N PHE A 93 11.60 11.09 5.82
CA PHE A 93 10.32 11.66 5.49
C PHE A 93 9.21 10.68 5.84
N SER A 94 8.48 10.96 6.93
CA SER A 94 7.48 10.07 7.49
C SER A 94 6.25 10.84 7.99
N VAL A 95 5.14 10.14 8.06
CA VAL A 95 3.87 10.67 8.57
C VAL A 95 3.45 9.90 9.82
N PRO A 96 2.89 10.58 10.84
CA PRO A 96 2.31 9.93 12.00
C PRO A 96 1.04 9.18 11.61
N LEU A 97 0.96 7.89 11.97
CA LEU A 97 -0.22 7.06 11.80
C LEU A 97 -1.01 7.05 13.11
N LYS A 98 -2.28 7.35 13.00
CA LYS A 98 -3.26 7.26 14.09
C LYS A 98 -4.39 6.33 13.71
N ALA A 99 -4.89 5.58 14.69
CA ALA A 99 -6.07 4.77 14.56
C ALA A 99 -7.16 5.27 15.50
N LYS A 100 -8.37 5.33 15.00
CA LYS A 100 -9.56 5.60 15.79
C LYS A 100 -10.10 4.29 16.32
N LEU A 101 -10.02 4.13 17.64
CA LEU A 101 -10.40 2.91 18.33
C LEU A 101 -11.58 3.17 19.25
N LYS A 102 -12.41 2.14 19.40
CA LYS A 102 -13.57 2.14 20.30
C LYS A 102 -13.40 1.02 21.31
N LEU A 103 -13.43 1.35 22.56
CA LEU A 103 -13.41 0.41 23.68
C LEU A 103 -14.80 0.40 24.33
N TYR A 104 -15.39 -0.78 24.44
CA TYR A 104 -16.67 -0.97 25.13
C TYR A 104 -16.66 -2.25 25.97
N CYS A 105 -17.52 -2.27 26.98
CA CYS A 105 -17.75 -3.42 27.84
C CYS A 105 -18.94 -4.22 27.32
N THR A 106 -18.85 -5.55 27.32
CA THR A 106 -19.93 -6.45 26.95
C THR A 106 -20.59 -7.10 28.17
N ASP A 107 -20.01 -6.91 29.38
CA ASP A 107 -20.47 -7.51 30.60
C ASP A 107 -21.66 -6.72 31.18
N PRO A 108 -22.83 -7.36 31.41
CA PRO A 108 -23.98 -6.70 32.02
C PRO A 108 -23.75 -6.29 33.48
N GLU A 109 -22.74 -6.83 34.18
CA GLU A 109 -22.40 -6.43 35.56
C GLU A 109 -21.67 -5.07 35.61
N HIS A 110 -21.17 -4.58 34.46
CA HIS A 110 -20.44 -3.33 34.33
C HIS A 110 -21.16 -2.33 33.41
N GLU A 111 -22.46 -2.18 33.53
CA GLU A 111 -23.28 -1.21 32.76
C GLU A 111 -22.83 0.24 32.94
N ASP A 112 -22.09 0.55 34.01
CA ASP A 112 -21.56 1.89 34.29
C ASP A 112 -20.34 2.26 33.44
N PHE A 113 -19.82 1.35 32.58
CA PHE A 113 -18.66 1.65 31.74
C PHE A 113 -19.09 2.36 30.46
N ASP A 114 -18.77 3.65 30.38
CA ASP A 114 -19.02 4.44 29.17
C ASP A 114 -18.13 3.97 28.01
N THR A 115 -18.71 3.85 26.83
CA THR A 115 -17.97 3.56 25.61
C THR A 115 -16.97 4.68 25.31
N VAL A 116 -15.69 4.34 25.25
CA VAL A 116 -14.61 5.29 24.96
C VAL A 116 -14.23 5.19 23.49
N VAL A 117 -14.29 6.31 22.77
CA VAL A 117 -13.77 6.44 21.40
C VAL A 117 -12.61 7.40 21.44
N GLN A 118 -11.43 6.95 21.02
CA GLN A 118 -10.21 7.74 21.09
C GLN A 118 -9.31 7.50 19.88
N ASP A 119 -8.60 8.56 19.50
CA ASP A 119 -7.54 8.47 18.49
C ASP A 119 -6.23 8.09 19.15
N VAL A 120 -5.68 6.97 18.73
CA VAL A 120 -4.44 6.40 19.28
C VAL A 120 -3.31 6.55 18.28
N TYR A 121 -2.22 7.16 18.72
CA TYR A 121 -0.99 7.21 17.93
C TYR A 121 -0.31 5.85 17.91
N LEU A 122 -0.11 5.28 16.73
CA LEU A 122 0.53 3.97 16.55
C LEU A 122 2.01 4.06 16.23
N GLY A 123 2.43 5.13 15.56
CA GLY A 123 3.82 5.31 15.15
C GLY A 123 3.95 6.18 13.93
N THR A 124 5.13 6.19 13.32
CA THR A 124 5.39 6.89 12.05
C THR A 124 5.67 5.89 10.94
N ILE A 125 5.15 6.19 9.76
CA ILE A 125 5.40 5.38 8.56
C ILE A 125 6.11 6.26 7.53
N PRO A 126 7.20 5.78 6.88
CA PRO A 126 7.80 6.46 5.75
C PRO A 126 6.77 6.77 4.67
N TYR A 127 6.80 7.97 4.15
CA TYR A 127 5.84 8.42 3.15
C TYR A 127 6.50 8.64 1.80
N MET A 128 5.82 8.24 0.74
CA MET A 128 6.33 8.36 -0.63
C MET A 128 6.26 9.81 -1.11
N THR A 129 7.32 10.24 -1.77
CA THR A 129 7.35 11.56 -2.44
C THR A 129 6.54 11.51 -3.74
N PRO A 130 6.16 12.66 -4.31
CA PRO A 130 5.49 12.71 -5.62
C PRO A 130 6.30 12.09 -6.77
N ARG A 131 7.60 11.90 -6.59
CA ARG A 131 8.50 11.24 -7.56
C ARG A 131 8.54 9.71 -7.41
N GLY A 132 7.75 9.12 -6.50
CA GLY A 132 7.74 7.69 -6.24
C GLY A 132 8.93 7.18 -5.44
N THR A 133 9.61 8.06 -4.71
CA THR A 133 10.77 7.76 -3.87
C THR A 133 10.45 7.85 -2.40
N PHE A 134 11.27 7.22 -1.55
CA PHE A 134 11.26 7.41 -0.10
C PHE A 134 12.55 8.13 0.32
N VAL A 135 12.44 9.02 1.28
CA VAL A 135 13.61 9.65 1.90
C VAL A 135 13.86 8.99 3.25
N ILE A 136 14.92 8.21 3.33
CA ILE A 136 15.31 7.46 4.53
C ILE A 136 16.69 7.92 4.97
N ASN A 137 16.79 8.48 6.17
CA ASN A 137 18.01 9.03 6.73
C ASN A 137 18.73 10.00 5.77
N GLY A 138 17.96 10.86 5.09
CA GLY A 138 18.48 11.83 4.14
C GLY A 138 18.87 11.26 2.77
N ALA A 139 18.68 9.97 2.52
CA ALA A 139 18.93 9.35 1.23
C ALA A 139 17.61 9.05 0.51
N GLU A 140 17.52 9.52 -0.74
CA GLU A 140 16.37 9.23 -1.61
C GLU A 140 16.51 7.79 -2.15
N ARG A 141 15.49 6.96 -1.90
CA ARG A 141 15.49 5.53 -2.23
C ARG A 141 14.24 5.15 -2.99
N VAL A 142 14.37 4.19 -3.90
CA VAL A 142 13.27 3.63 -4.70
C VAL A 142 13.16 2.14 -4.42
N VAL A 143 11.94 1.65 -4.27
CA VAL A 143 11.66 0.22 -4.23
C VAL A 143 11.69 -0.30 -5.66
N VAL A 144 12.64 -1.17 -5.97
CA VAL A 144 12.75 -1.77 -7.31
C VAL A 144 11.92 -3.04 -7.42
N SER A 145 11.33 -3.25 -8.60
CA SER A 145 10.59 -4.47 -8.89
C SER A 145 11.52 -5.68 -8.94
N GLN A 146 11.11 -6.78 -8.32
CA GLN A 146 11.84 -8.04 -8.32
C GLN A 146 11.11 -9.07 -9.18
N LEU A 147 11.85 -9.73 -10.08
CA LEU A 147 11.32 -10.85 -10.84
C LEU A 147 11.13 -12.05 -9.90
N HIS A 148 9.89 -12.49 -9.77
CA HIS A 148 9.51 -13.59 -8.88
C HIS A 148 8.94 -14.74 -9.69
N ARG A 149 9.26 -15.99 -9.31
CA ARG A 149 8.60 -17.16 -9.89
C ARG A 149 7.14 -17.19 -9.46
N SER A 150 6.25 -17.51 -10.40
CA SER A 150 4.83 -17.64 -10.07
C SER A 150 4.62 -18.76 -9.05
N PRO A 151 3.84 -18.55 -8.00
CA PRO A 151 3.44 -19.62 -7.09
C PRO A 151 2.57 -20.63 -7.84
N GLY A 152 2.64 -21.89 -7.44
CA GLY A 152 1.83 -22.95 -8.04
C GLY A 152 2.50 -24.31 -8.02
N VAL A 153 1.85 -25.28 -8.66
CA VAL A 153 2.33 -26.65 -8.77
C VAL A 153 2.69 -26.94 -10.22
N PHE A 154 3.89 -27.45 -10.44
CA PHE A 154 4.41 -27.82 -11.76
C PHE A 154 4.65 -29.33 -11.78
N PHE A 155 4.06 -29.99 -12.77
CA PHE A 155 4.22 -31.43 -12.98
C PHE A 155 5.27 -31.70 -14.06
N GLY A 156 6.13 -32.66 -13.81
CA GLY A 156 7.16 -33.10 -14.75
C GLY A 156 7.14 -34.61 -14.95
N GLN A 157 7.67 -35.06 -16.07
CA GLN A 157 7.89 -36.46 -16.38
C GLN A 157 9.33 -36.64 -16.82
N SER A 158 9.99 -37.64 -16.28
CA SER A 158 11.32 -38.07 -16.70
C SER A 158 11.31 -39.57 -16.98
N ILE A 159 12.23 -40.04 -17.83
CA ILE A 159 12.40 -41.43 -18.15
C ILE A 159 13.71 -41.89 -17.55
N HIS A 160 13.62 -42.89 -16.68
CA HIS A 160 14.79 -43.53 -16.09
C HIS A 160 15.53 -44.36 -17.17
N PRO A 161 16.88 -44.57 -17.07
CA PRO A 161 17.65 -45.35 -18.04
C PRO A 161 17.10 -46.77 -18.32
N ASN A 162 16.35 -47.36 -17.35
CA ASN A 162 15.69 -48.65 -17.49
C ASN A 162 14.33 -48.57 -18.25
N GLY A 163 13.95 -47.40 -18.80
CA GLY A 163 12.69 -47.19 -19.52
C GLY A 163 11.47 -46.86 -18.65
N THR A 164 11.60 -46.83 -17.31
CA THR A 164 10.49 -46.53 -16.40
C THR A 164 10.17 -45.01 -16.42
N LYS A 165 8.90 -44.67 -16.53
CA LYS A 165 8.43 -43.27 -16.45
C LYS A 165 8.33 -42.85 -14.97
N LEU A 166 9.04 -41.78 -14.63
CA LEU A 166 9.00 -41.16 -13.31
C LEU A 166 8.23 -39.85 -13.42
N TYR A 167 7.30 -39.62 -12.52
CA TYR A 167 6.52 -38.40 -12.41
C TYR A 167 6.99 -37.60 -11.19
N SER A 168 7.09 -36.28 -11.37
CA SER A 168 7.49 -35.37 -10.32
C SER A 168 6.49 -34.21 -10.21
N ALA A 169 6.28 -33.74 -9.00
CA ALA A 169 5.55 -32.52 -8.75
C ALA A 169 6.44 -31.55 -7.96
N ARG A 170 6.50 -30.30 -8.43
CA ARG A 170 7.24 -29.22 -7.74
C ARG A 170 6.24 -28.18 -7.28
N ILE A 171 6.20 -27.94 -5.98
CA ILE A 171 5.39 -26.89 -5.36
C ILE A 171 6.29 -25.67 -5.14
N ILE A 172 5.87 -24.52 -5.65
CA ILE A 172 6.50 -23.23 -5.43
C ILE A 172 5.52 -22.42 -4.58
N PRO A 173 5.85 -22.10 -3.31
CA PRO A 173 5.01 -21.37 -2.39
C PRO A 173 4.86 -19.90 -2.79
#